data_bbef756675934f73095cf3064ed767c1
#
_entry.id   bbef756675934f73095cf3064ed767c1
#
_cell.length_a   1.000
_cell.length_b   1.000
_cell.length_c   1.000
_cell.angle_alpha   90.00
_cell.angle_beta   90.00
_cell.angle_gamma   90.00
#
_symmetry.space_group_name_H-M   'P 1'
#
loop_
_entity.id
_entity.type
_entity.pdbx_description
1 polymer ?
#
loop_
_entity_poly.entity_id
_entity_poly.type
_entity_poly.pdbx_seq_one_letter_code
_entity_poly.pdbx_strand_id
1 'polypeptide(L)'
;MNNHENRGHISRVTELARGALAPPPGRARIALALMMGVLCHGIFAMAGLAMVAAMFFGMSRSFGQVDWPWAMLANAALLLQFPLGHSLLLTTNGRAVLAKLVPGTHGRTLATTTYAIIASLQLLALFALWTPSGIIWWQAEGWAFGALCVCYALAWLLLAKASFDAGPEVQSGSLGWLSLMQNKKPIFPDMPETGMFRIIRQPIYLAFALTLWTVPVWTPDQFALAATYTAYCLAAPLLKERRFTAFYGTRFAAYQRAVPYVWPRFLRNKDGR
;
A
#
# COMPACT_ATOMS: atom_id res chain seq x y z
N MET A 1 -2.96 11.65 31.02
CA MET A 1 -3.83 11.42 29.84
C MET A 1 -3.35 12.36 28.75
N ASN A 2 -2.71 11.82 27.72
CA ASN A 2 -2.00 12.62 26.71
C ASN A 2 -2.98 13.19 25.68
N ASN A 3 -2.99 14.51 25.54
CA ASN A 3 -3.76 15.30 24.56
C ASN A 3 -3.40 15.01 23.06
N HIS A 4 -2.73 13.91 22.75
CA HIS A 4 -2.36 13.52 21.39
C HIS A 4 -3.37 12.58 20.69
N GLU A 5 -4.38 12.11 21.39
CA GLU A 5 -5.22 10.99 20.93
C GLU A 5 -6.33 11.36 19.92
N ASN A 6 -6.55 12.63 19.61
CA ASN A 6 -7.68 13.02 18.74
C ASN A 6 -7.32 14.01 17.61
N ARG A 7 -6.07 14.03 17.17
CA ARG A 7 -5.71 14.84 16.00
C ARG A 7 -6.03 14.07 14.72
N GLY A 8 -6.91 14.58 13.89
CA GLY A 8 -7.24 14.01 12.59
C GLY A 8 -5.99 13.85 11.69
N HIS A 9 -6.00 12.93 10.73
CA HIS A 9 -4.88 12.64 9.83
C HIS A 9 -4.31 13.89 9.15
N ILE A 10 -5.18 14.85 8.76
CA ILE A 10 -4.77 16.11 8.14
C ILE A 10 -3.88 16.92 9.08
N SER A 11 -4.25 17.08 10.36
CA SER A 11 -3.46 17.86 11.31
C SER A 11 -2.09 17.23 11.57
N ARG A 12 -1.99 15.90 11.62
CA ARG A 12 -0.73 15.18 11.78
C ARG A 12 0.21 15.39 10.60
N VAL A 13 -0.30 15.21 9.38
CA VAL A 13 0.49 15.43 8.14
C VAL A 13 0.94 16.88 8.04
N THR A 14 0.05 17.83 8.35
CA THR A 14 0.37 19.26 8.35
C THR A 14 1.45 19.60 9.38
N GLU A 15 1.37 19.03 10.59
CA GLU A 15 2.38 19.23 11.63
C GLU A 15 3.75 18.66 11.21
N LEU A 16 3.77 17.44 10.64
CA LEU A 16 4.97 16.83 10.09
C LEU A 16 5.58 17.69 8.96
N ALA A 17 4.75 18.17 8.04
CA ALA A 17 5.20 19.01 6.93
C ALA A 17 5.76 20.35 7.43
N ARG A 18 5.03 21.03 8.32
CA ARG A 18 5.50 22.31 8.91
C ARG A 18 6.82 22.15 9.65
N GLY A 19 6.96 21.09 10.44
CA GLY A 19 8.21 20.82 11.15
C GLY A 19 9.39 20.54 10.22
N ALA A 20 9.14 20.01 9.02
CA ALA A 20 10.16 19.78 8.01
C ALA A 20 10.59 21.06 7.27
N LEU A 21 9.75 22.11 7.25
CA LEU A 21 10.10 23.40 6.63
C LEU A 21 11.10 24.23 7.45
N ALA A 22 11.20 23.99 8.76
CA ALA A 22 12.15 24.65 9.65
C ALA A 22 12.96 23.60 10.44
N PRO A 23 13.84 22.81 9.75
CA PRO A 23 14.57 21.74 10.39
C PRO A 23 15.65 22.27 11.31
N PRO A 24 15.94 21.59 12.45
CA PRO A 24 17.11 21.91 13.28
C PRO A 24 18.40 21.80 12.50
N PRO A 25 19.49 22.48 12.89
CA PRO A 25 20.79 22.39 12.21
C PRO A 25 21.28 20.96 12.02
N GLY A 26 21.96 20.69 10.90
CA GLY A 26 22.48 19.35 10.56
C GLY A 26 22.45 19.06 9.06
N ARG A 27 23.38 19.66 8.28
CA ARG A 27 23.41 19.59 6.81
C ARG A 27 23.37 18.17 6.26
N ALA A 28 24.19 17.26 6.80
CA ALA A 28 24.25 15.87 6.33
C ALA A 28 22.92 15.11 6.58
N ARG A 29 22.32 15.31 7.75
CA ARG A 29 21.01 14.71 8.12
C ARG A 29 19.89 15.25 7.21
N ILE A 30 19.86 16.57 6.97
CA ILE A 30 18.88 17.21 6.10
C ILE A 30 19.04 16.70 4.66
N ALA A 31 20.27 16.64 4.14
CA ALA A 31 20.55 16.12 2.81
C ALA A 31 20.13 14.66 2.66
N LEU A 32 20.42 13.80 3.65
CA LEU A 32 19.98 12.40 3.67
C LEU A 32 18.44 12.30 3.69
N ALA A 33 17.78 13.11 4.52
CA ALA A 33 16.32 13.11 4.60
C ALA A 33 15.67 13.51 3.26
N LEU A 34 16.17 14.57 2.62
CA LEU A 34 15.67 15.02 1.31
C LEU A 34 15.94 13.98 0.22
N MET A 35 17.13 13.40 0.17
CA MET A 35 17.46 12.35 -0.78
C MET A 35 16.52 11.15 -0.64
N MET A 36 16.31 10.66 0.59
CA MET A 36 15.40 9.55 0.86
C MET A 36 13.93 9.90 0.54
N GLY A 37 13.51 11.15 0.79
CA GLY A 37 12.20 11.64 0.42
C GLY A 37 11.96 11.66 -1.08
N VAL A 38 12.91 12.22 -1.84
CA VAL A 38 12.85 12.27 -3.31
C VAL A 38 12.85 10.87 -3.92
N LEU A 39 13.73 9.98 -3.47
CA LEU A 39 13.77 8.60 -3.92
C LEU A 39 12.47 7.88 -3.59
N CYS A 40 11.96 8.00 -2.35
CA CYS A 40 10.74 7.36 -1.92
C CYS A 40 9.55 7.76 -2.78
N HIS A 41 9.29 9.06 -2.91
CA HIS A 41 8.13 9.54 -3.63
C HIS A 41 8.27 9.44 -5.15
N GLY A 42 9.49 9.58 -5.69
CA GLY A 42 9.75 9.35 -7.11
C GLY A 42 9.48 7.90 -7.53
N ILE A 43 10.04 6.94 -6.79
CA ILE A 43 9.82 5.51 -7.08
C ILE A 43 8.36 5.12 -6.81
N PHE A 44 7.75 5.63 -5.74
CA PHE A 44 6.33 5.40 -5.43
C PHE A 44 5.41 5.90 -6.56
N ALA A 45 5.66 7.10 -7.07
CA ALA A 45 4.89 7.66 -8.18
C ALA A 45 5.07 6.83 -9.47
N MET A 46 6.31 6.46 -9.81
CA MET A 46 6.59 5.60 -10.97
C MET A 46 5.90 4.24 -10.84
N ALA A 47 5.98 3.60 -9.68
CA ALA A 47 5.33 2.32 -9.42
C ALA A 47 3.80 2.43 -9.53
N GLY A 48 3.22 3.49 -8.96
CA GLY A 48 1.78 3.77 -9.06
C GLY A 48 1.33 3.98 -10.50
N LEU A 49 2.05 4.79 -11.26
CA LEU A 49 1.75 5.02 -12.69
C LEU A 49 1.89 3.74 -13.51
N ALA A 50 2.96 2.98 -13.32
CA ALA A 50 3.16 1.70 -13.99
C ALA A 50 2.03 0.72 -13.67
N MET A 51 1.62 0.64 -12.40
CA MET A 51 0.53 -0.23 -11.93
C MET A 51 -0.81 0.18 -12.57
N VAL A 52 -1.16 1.48 -12.52
CA VAL A 52 -2.39 2.00 -13.15
C VAL A 52 -2.39 1.70 -14.65
N ALA A 53 -1.31 1.99 -15.36
CA ALA A 53 -1.24 1.79 -16.80
C ALA A 53 -1.25 0.31 -17.16
N ALA A 54 -0.40 -0.52 -16.56
CA ALA A 54 -0.30 -1.94 -16.89
C ALA A 54 -1.62 -2.68 -16.67
N MET A 55 -2.29 -2.46 -15.53
CA MET A 55 -3.59 -3.09 -15.25
C MET A 55 -4.69 -2.58 -16.18
N PHE A 56 -4.72 -1.28 -16.50
CA PHE A 56 -5.71 -0.73 -17.43
C PHE A 56 -5.67 -1.42 -18.79
N PHE A 57 -4.46 -1.74 -19.28
CA PHE A 57 -4.24 -2.48 -20.53
C PHE A 57 -4.16 -4.00 -20.33
N GLY A 58 -4.63 -4.52 -19.19
CA GLY A 58 -4.65 -5.97 -18.93
C GLY A 58 -3.27 -6.62 -18.94
N MET A 59 -2.23 -5.91 -18.44
CA MET A 59 -0.83 -6.35 -18.45
C MET A 59 -0.23 -6.57 -19.86
N SER A 60 -0.92 -6.17 -20.94
CA SER A 60 -0.50 -6.40 -22.33
C SER A 60 0.57 -5.43 -22.82
N ARG A 61 0.88 -4.36 -22.09
CA ARG A 61 1.80 -3.26 -22.48
C ARG A 61 2.99 -3.09 -21.52
N SER A 62 3.42 -4.15 -20.90
CA SER A 62 4.65 -4.17 -20.07
C SER A 62 5.89 -4.38 -20.95
N PHE A 63 7.09 -4.13 -20.39
CA PHE A 63 8.34 -4.11 -21.16
C PHE A 63 9.13 -5.43 -21.11
N GLY A 64 8.65 -6.45 -20.40
CA GLY A 64 9.32 -7.75 -20.31
C GLY A 64 9.35 -8.44 -21.70
N GLN A 65 10.50 -9.05 -22.01
CA GLN A 65 10.77 -9.71 -23.30
C GLN A 65 11.52 -11.04 -23.06
N VAL A 66 11.04 -11.82 -22.10
CA VAL A 66 11.63 -13.15 -21.82
C VAL A 66 10.99 -14.18 -22.75
N ASP A 67 11.81 -15.01 -23.38
CA ASP A 67 11.32 -16.04 -24.27
C ASP A 67 10.56 -17.14 -23.53
N TRP A 68 9.54 -17.69 -24.17
CA TRP A 68 8.83 -18.86 -23.70
C TRP A 68 9.76 -20.10 -23.71
N PRO A 69 9.77 -21.00 -22.70
CA PRO A 69 8.86 -21.04 -21.53
C PRO A 69 9.32 -20.23 -20.31
N TRP A 70 10.50 -19.59 -20.36
CA TRP A 70 11.10 -18.87 -19.24
C TRP A 70 10.26 -17.67 -18.77
N ALA A 71 9.46 -17.11 -19.69
CA ALA A 71 8.50 -16.04 -19.36
C ALA A 71 7.56 -16.43 -18.22
N MET A 72 7.09 -17.69 -18.17
CA MET A 72 6.23 -18.17 -17.08
C MET A 72 6.93 -18.11 -15.72
N LEU A 73 8.18 -18.58 -15.66
CA LEU A 73 8.95 -18.57 -14.42
C LEU A 73 9.28 -17.14 -13.97
N ALA A 74 9.67 -16.27 -14.91
CA ALA A 74 9.94 -14.88 -14.65
C ALA A 74 8.69 -14.14 -14.10
N ASN A 75 7.55 -14.32 -14.76
CA ASN A 75 6.28 -13.74 -14.34
C ASN A 75 5.80 -14.30 -12.99
N ALA A 76 5.95 -15.60 -12.75
CA ALA A 76 5.65 -16.20 -11.45
C ALA A 76 6.54 -15.63 -10.33
N ALA A 77 7.84 -15.44 -10.59
CA ALA A 77 8.75 -14.80 -9.65
C ALA A 77 8.34 -13.34 -9.37
N LEU A 78 7.95 -12.59 -10.41
CA LEU A 78 7.44 -11.22 -10.29
C LEU A 78 6.13 -11.16 -9.49
N LEU A 79 5.21 -12.11 -9.67
CA LEU A 79 3.98 -12.19 -8.88
C LEU A 79 4.25 -12.47 -7.41
N LEU A 80 5.17 -13.35 -7.08
CA LEU A 80 5.39 -13.81 -5.72
C LEU A 80 6.32 -12.90 -4.92
N GLN A 81 7.26 -12.19 -5.55
CA GLN A 81 8.28 -11.41 -4.86
C GLN A 81 7.69 -10.30 -4.00
N PHE A 82 6.61 -9.62 -4.46
CA PHE A 82 5.97 -8.57 -3.68
C PHE A 82 5.22 -9.11 -2.45
N PRO A 83 4.26 -10.05 -2.56
CA PRO A 83 3.58 -10.62 -1.40
C PRO A 83 4.53 -11.18 -0.34
N LEU A 84 5.57 -11.88 -0.77
CA LEU A 84 6.56 -12.47 0.13
C LEU A 84 7.44 -11.40 0.78
N GLY A 85 8.08 -10.55 -0.01
CA GLY A 85 8.97 -9.50 0.47
C GLY A 85 8.24 -8.49 1.36
N HIS A 86 7.07 -8.03 0.92
CA HIS A 86 6.23 -7.11 1.66
C HIS A 86 5.83 -7.68 3.04
N SER A 87 5.42 -8.94 3.10
CA SER A 87 5.03 -9.59 4.35
C SER A 87 6.23 -9.85 5.27
N LEU A 88 7.35 -10.31 4.72
CA LEU A 88 8.57 -10.62 5.48
C LEU A 88 9.18 -9.36 6.10
N LEU A 89 9.24 -8.26 5.37
CA LEU A 89 9.79 -6.99 5.85
C LEU A 89 8.98 -6.36 6.98
N LEU A 90 7.71 -6.72 7.15
CA LEU A 90 6.86 -6.28 8.26
C LEU A 90 7.06 -7.10 9.54
N THR A 91 7.79 -8.21 9.50
CA THR A 91 8.14 -8.99 10.70
C THR A 91 9.17 -8.25 11.56
N THR A 92 9.37 -8.71 12.80
CA THR A 92 10.39 -8.15 13.69
C THR A 92 11.79 -8.21 13.08
N ASN A 93 12.14 -9.36 12.47
CA ASN A 93 13.44 -9.54 11.80
C ASN A 93 13.54 -8.66 10.53
N GLY A 94 12.47 -8.56 9.75
CA GLY A 94 12.41 -7.69 8.57
C GLY A 94 12.63 -6.22 8.90
N ARG A 95 12.02 -5.72 9.99
CA ARG A 95 12.28 -4.34 10.49
C ARG A 95 13.72 -4.13 10.92
N ALA A 96 14.36 -5.14 11.53
CA ALA A 96 15.77 -5.08 11.87
C ALA A 96 16.66 -5.01 10.62
N VAL A 97 16.29 -5.74 9.56
CA VAL A 97 16.98 -5.67 8.25
C VAL A 97 16.82 -4.27 7.66
N LEU A 98 15.59 -3.73 7.60
CA LEU A 98 15.32 -2.37 7.08
C LEU A 98 16.18 -1.31 7.79
N ALA A 99 16.32 -1.44 9.11
CA ALA A 99 17.14 -0.52 9.89
C ALA A 99 18.64 -0.61 9.58
N LYS A 100 19.12 -1.75 9.04
CA LYS A 100 20.54 -1.95 8.68
C LYS A 100 20.85 -1.52 7.24
N LEU A 101 19.83 -1.38 6.37
CA LEU A 101 20.03 -0.98 4.97
C LEU A 101 20.45 0.48 4.79
N VAL A 102 20.18 1.32 5.80
CA VAL A 102 20.63 2.71 5.81
C VAL A 102 21.86 2.82 6.70
N PRO A 103 22.98 3.33 6.18
CA PRO A 103 24.21 3.50 6.97
C PRO A 103 24.04 4.46 8.17
N GLY A 104 24.78 4.20 9.25
CA GLY A 104 24.81 5.05 10.42
C GLY A 104 23.65 4.84 11.40
N THR A 105 23.33 5.86 12.19
CA THR A 105 22.35 5.78 13.29
C THR A 105 20.91 6.02 12.87
N HIS A 106 20.68 6.41 11.61
CA HIS A 106 19.36 6.86 11.11
C HIS A 106 18.46 5.74 10.58
N GLY A 107 18.94 4.52 10.45
CA GLY A 107 18.22 3.40 9.85
C GLY A 107 16.88 3.09 10.52
N ARG A 108 16.81 3.16 11.86
CA ARG A 108 15.53 2.96 12.57
C ARG A 108 14.52 4.07 12.27
N THR A 109 14.96 5.31 12.15
CA THR A 109 14.09 6.45 11.80
C THR A 109 13.58 6.33 10.37
N LEU A 110 14.43 5.89 9.44
CA LEU A 110 14.11 5.75 8.02
C LEU A 110 13.43 4.42 7.65
N ALA A 111 13.20 3.52 8.59
CA ALA A 111 12.71 2.17 8.30
C ALA A 111 11.39 2.17 7.49
N THR A 112 10.45 3.08 7.76
CA THR A 112 9.21 3.22 6.99
C THR A 112 9.45 3.71 5.57
N THR A 113 10.37 4.68 5.39
CA THR A 113 10.74 5.20 4.07
C THR A 113 11.46 4.13 3.26
N THR A 114 12.42 3.42 3.84
CA THR A 114 13.13 2.31 3.20
C THR A 114 12.18 1.19 2.80
N TYR A 115 11.23 0.85 3.67
CA TYR A 115 10.18 -0.12 3.37
C TYR A 115 9.33 0.31 2.16
N ALA A 116 8.88 1.56 2.13
CA ALA A 116 8.08 2.08 1.02
C ALA A 116 8.87 2.08 -0.31
N ILE A 117 10.17 2.43 -0.28
CA ILE A 117 11.05 2.34 -1.45
C ILE A 117 11.12 0.90 -1.97
N ILE A 118 11.40 -0.07 -1.10
CA ILE A 118 11.51 -1.48 -1.51
C ILE A 118 10.18 -1.99 -2.06
N ALA A 119 9.07 -1.74 -1.36
CA ALA A 119 7.74 -2.15 -1.81
C ALA A 119 7.38 -1.53 -3.17
N SER A 120 7.72 -0.26 -3.38
CA SER A 120 7.49 0.43 -4.65
C SER A 120 8.39 -0.11 -5.77
N LEU A 121 9.65 -0.42 -5.49
CA LEU A 121 10.54 -1.08 -6.47
C LEU A 121 10.02 -2.46 -6.87
N GLN A 122 9.50 -3.21 -5.92
CA GLN A 122 8.91 -4.53 -6.17
C GLN A 122 7.67 -4.43 -7.07
N LEU A 123 6.80 -3.45 -6.83
CA LEU A 123 5.64 -3.21 -7.69
C LEU A 123 6.07 -2.66 -9.05
N LEU A 124 7.02 -1.74 -9.10
CA LEU A 124 7.55 -1.23 -10.36
C LEU A 124 8.15 -2.36 -11.20
N ALA A 125 8.94 -3.24 -10.60
CA ALA A 125 9.49 -4.41 -11.28
C ALA A 125 8.38 -5.33 -11.82
N LEU A 126 7.34 -5.62 -11.02
CA LEU A 126 6.22 -6.43 -11.46
C LEU A 126 5.53 -5.84 -12.70
N PHE A 127 5.15 -4.56 -12.66
CA PHE A 127 4.36 -3.95 -13.72
C PHE A 127 5.18 -3.52 -14.95
N ALA A 128 6.47 -3.20 -14.76
CA ALA A 128 7.33 -2.82 -15.86
C ALA A 128 7.99 -4.01 -16.56
N LEU A 129 8.42 -5.03 -15.80
CA LEU A 129 9.20 -6.17 -16.33
C LEU A 129 8.35 -7.40 -16.65
N TRP A 130 7.04 -7.33 -16.47
CA TRP A 130 6.13 -8.42 -16.88
C TRP A 130 6.29 -8.72 -18.36
N THR A 131 6.39 -9.99 -18.72
CA THR A 131 6.41 -10.42 -20.12
C THR A 131 4.97 -10.79 -20.54
N PRO A 132 4.32 -9.99 -21.42
CA PRO A 132 2.95 -10.23 -21.82
C PRO A 132 2.80 -11.55 -22.61
N SER A 133 1.69 -12.26 -22.40
CA SER A 133 1.33 -13.46 -23.16
C SER A 133 0.98 -13.17 -24.63
N GLY A 134 0.66 -11.92 -24.96
CA GLY A 134 0.17 -11.52 -26.27
C GLY A 134 -1.30 -11.90 -26.55
N ILE A 135 -2.00 -12.54 -25.59
CA ILE A 135 -3.37 -13.01 -25.73
C ILE A 135 -4.33 -12.00 -25.10
N ILE A 136 -5.33 -11.55 -25.86
CA ILE A 136 -6.44 -10.75 -25.34
C ILE A 136 -7.69 -11.62 -25.38
N TRP A 137 -8.28 -11.90 -24.19
CA TRP A 137 -9.52 -12.66 -24.09
C TRP A 137 -10.74 -11.80 -24.38
N TRP A 138 -10.71 -10.55 -23.89
CA TRP A 138 -11.81 -9.62 -24.04
C TRP A 138 -11.33 -8.18 -23.85
N GLN A 139 -11.91 -7.28 -24.61
CA GLN A 139 -11.70 -5.85 -24.49
C GLN A 139 -13.05 -5.14 -24.50
N ALA A 140 -13.28 -4.25 -23.57
CA ALA A 140 -14.50 -3.47 -23.50
C ALA A 140 -14.59 -2.47 -24.65
N GLU A 141 -15.77 -2.30 -25.21
CA GLU A 141 -16.06 -1.35 -26.29
C GLU A 141 -17.32 -0.54 -25.98
N GLY A 142 -17.51 0.57 -26.69
CA GLY A 142 -18.69 1.42 -26.58
C GLY A 142 -18.98 1.88 -25.15
N TRP A 143 -20.23 1.76 -24.73
CA TRP A 143 -20.67 2.17 -23.39
C TRP A 143 -20.01 1.35 -22.26
N ALA A 144 -19.73 0.06 -22.50
CA ALA A 144 -19.10 -0.81 -21.52
C ALA A 144 -17.67 -0.34 -21.19
N PHE A 145 -16.92 0.14 -22.19
CA PHE A 145 -15.62 0.76 -21.97
C PHE A 145 -15.73 1.99 -21.06
N GLY A 146 -16.68 2.90 -21.35
CA GLY A 146 -16.90 4.09 -20.52
C GLY A 146 -17.27 3.72 -19.07
N ALA A 147 -18.18 2.75 -18.89
CA ALA A 147 -18.58 2.28 -17.58
C ALA A 147 -17.39 1.68 -16.77
N LEU A 148 -16.55 0.85 -17.42
CA LEU A 148 -15.38 0.27 -16.77
C LEU A 148 -14.30 1.30 -16.45
N CYS A 149 -14.10 2.31 -17.31
CA CYS A 149 -13.21 3.44 -16.98
C CYS A 149 -13.66 4.16 -15.71
N VAL A 150 -14.97 4.41 -15.57
CA VAL A 150 -15.52 5.02 -14.34
C VAL A 150 -15.33 4.10 -13.14
N CYS A 151 -15.66 2.81 -13.24
CA CYS A 151 -15.46 1.84 -12.16
C CYS A 151 -14.00 1.74 -11.75
N TYR A 152 -13.08 1.71 -12.72
CA TYR A 152 -11.64 1.68 -12.48
C TYR A 152 -11.17 2.93 -11.74
N ALA A 153 -11.57 4.11 -12.20
CA ALA A 153 -11.24 5.37 -11.53
C ALA A 153 -11.80 5.41 -10.08
N LEU A 154 -13.04 4.98 -9.89
CA LEU A 154 -13.65 4.90 -8.56
C LEU A 154 -12.92 3.92 -7.64
N ALA A 155 -12.47 2.77 -8.14
CA ALA A 155 -11.69 1.80 -7.35
C ALA A 155 -10.35 2.41 -6.90
N TRP A 156 -9.66 3.17 -7.76
CA TRP A 156 -8.45 3.89 -7.40
C TRP A 156 -8.69 5.01 -6.38
N LEU A 157 -9.76 5.78 -6.53
CA LEU A 157 -10.15 6.80 -5.56
C LEU A 157 -10.50 6.17 -4.19
N LEU A 158 -11.15 5.02 -4.20
CA LEU A 158 -11.46 4.26 -3.00
C LEU A 158 -10.17 3.77 -2.30
N LEU A 159 -9.19 3.27 -3.07
CA LEU A 159 -7.89 2.87 -2.57
C LEU A 159 -7.11 4.05 -1.97
N ALA A 160 -7.10 5.20 -2.65
CA ALA A 160 -6.49 6.43 -2.15
C ALA A 160 -7.14 6.89 -0.83
N LYS A 161 -8.49 6.89 -0.77
CA LYS A 161 -9.25 7.23 0.44
C LYS A 161 -8.96 6.27 1.59
N ALA A 162 -8.95 4.95 1.33
CA ALA A 162 -8.65 3.95 2.34
C ALA A 162 -7.22 4.08 2.88
N SER A 163 -6.26 4.38 2.00
CA SER A 163 -4.86 4.62 2.37
C SER A 163 -4.70 5.90 3.20
N PHE A 164 -5.45 6.94 2.86
CA PHE A 164 -5.48 8.18 3.64
C PHE A 164 -6.04 7.94 5.05
N ASP A 165 -7.14 7.20 5.17
CA ASP A 165 -7.75 6.86 6.46
C ASP A 165 -6.87 5.95 7.34
N ALA A 166 -5.90 5.27 6.75
CA ALA A 166 -4.93 4.41 7.46
C ALA A 166 -3.68 5.17 7.98
N GLY A 167 -3.56 6.45 7.68
CA GLY A 167 -2.38 7.26 7.98
C GLY A 167 -1.47 7.41 6.74
N PRO A 168 -1.69 8.47 5.95
CA PRO A 168 -1.02 8.65 4.66
C PRO A 168 0.50 8.77 4.79
N GLU A 169 1.01 9.28 5.92
CA GLU A 169 2.44 9.40 6.21
C GLU A 169 3.13 8.04 6.36
N VAL A 170 2.40 7.02 6.82
CA VAL A 170 2.92 5.65 6.92
C VAL A 170 2.80 4.94 5.57
N GLN A 171 1.64 5.09 4.91
CA GLN A 171 1.36 4.41 3.64
C GLN A 171 2.29 4.88 2.51
N SER A 172 2.62 6.18 2.46
CA SER A 172 3.52 6.75 1.47
C SER A 172 5.02 6.66 1.84
N GLY A 173 5.34 6.23 3.09
CA GLY A 173 6.71 6.22 3.60
C GLY A 173 7.23 7.60 4.01
N SER A 174 6.41 8.65 4.01
CA SER A 174 6.84 10.01 4.35
C SER A 174 7.19 10.17 5.84
N LEU A 175 6.62 9.35 6.73
CA LEU A 175 6.86 9.42 8.17
C LEU A 175 8.36 9.35 8.52
N GLY A 176 9.12 8.46 7.89
CA GLY A 176 10.54 8.26 8.22
C GLY A 176 11.41 9.46 7.86
N TRP A 177 11.37 9.90 6.60
CA TRP A 177 12.23 11.00 6.16
C TRP A 177 11.82 12.37 6.73
N LEU A 178 10.50 12.61 6.94
CA LEU A 178 10.03 13.83 7.62
C LEU A 178 10.45 13.86 9.10
N SER A 179 10.44 12.72 9.78
CA SER A 179 10.94 12.60 11.15
C SER A 179 12.46 12.83 11.22
N LEU A 180 13.21 12.27 10.26
CA LEU A 180 14.65 12.51 10.15
C LEU A 180 14.96 13.98 9.89
N MET A 181 14.21 14.63 8.99
CA MET A 181 14.33 16.05 8.71
C MET A 181 14.26 16.89 10.00
N GLN A 182 13.32 16.57 10.87
CA GLN A 182 13.10 17.23 12.15
C GLN A 182 14.02 16.78 13.28
N ASN A 183 14.91 15.82 13.04
CA ASN A 183 15.75 15.19 14.08
C ASN A 183 14.91 14.56 15.22
N LYS A 184 13.78 13.94 14.87
CA LYS A 184 12.84 13.30 15.80
C LYS A 184 12.70 11.81 15.53
N LYS A 185 12.26 11.05 16.52
CA LYS A 185 11.82 9.67 16.33
C LYS A 185 10.46 9.67 15.63
N PRO A 186 10.20 8.74 14.69
CA PRO A 186 8.88 8.62 14.05
C PRO A 186 7.82 8.21 15.08
N ILE A 187 6.72 8.97 15.10
CA ILE A 187 5.55 8.68 15.92
C ILE A 187 4.48 8.11 14.99
N PHE A 188 4.16 6.83 15.16
CA PHE A 188 3.14 6.17 14.36
C PHE A 188 1.74 6.63 14.76
N PRO A 189 0.78 6.68 13.79
CA PRO A 189 -0.63 6.86 14.13
C PRO A 189 -1.12 5.70 14.99
N ASP A 190 -2.17 5.95 15.74
CA ASP A 190 -2.89 4.92 16.49
C ASP A 190 -3.65 3.96 15.54
N MET A 191 -4.29 2.95 16.10
CA MET A 191 -5.13 2.02 15.35
C MET A 191 -6.19 2.78 14.53
N PRO A 192 -6.30 2.53 13.21
CA PRO A 192 -7.31 3.18 12.39
C PRO A 192 -8.71 2.62 12.73
N GLU A 193 -9.56 3.47 13.26
CA GLU A 193 -10.96 3.16 13.64
C GLU A 193 -11.96 4.13 13.01
N THR A 194 -11.47 5.10 12.23
CA THR A 194 -12.29 6.18 11.64
C THR A 194 -12.37 6.06 10.11
N GLY A 195 -13.19 6.88 9.48
CA GLY A 195 -13.36 6.86 8.03
C GLY A 195 -13.87 5.50 7.54
N MET A 196 -13.24 4.94 6.51
CA MET A 196 -13.62 3.64 5.95
C MET A 196 -13.41 2.48 6.94
N PHE A 197 -12.52 2.62 7.92
CA PHE A 197 -12.28 1.62 8.96
C PHE A 197 -13.43 1.49 9.97
N ARG A 198 -14.41 2.41 9.96
CA ARG A 198 -15.68 2.24 10.70
C ARG A 198 -16.64 1.29 10.00
N ILE A 199 -16.50 1.11 8.69
CA ILE A 199 -17.41 0.31 7.85
C ILE A 199 -16.91 -1.12 7.76
N ILE A 200 -15.63 -1.31 7.45
CA ILE A 200 -14.94 -2.60 7.37
C ILE A 200 -13.51 -2.49 7.89
N ARG A 201 -12.96 -3.60 8.39
CA ARG A 201 -11.59 -3.60 8.94
C ARG A 201 -10.48 -3.57 7.90
N GLN A 202 -10.78 -3.99 6.65
CA GLN A 202 -9.77 -4.16 5.59
C GLN A 202 -10.08 -3.33 4.33
N PRO A 203 -10.34 -2.01 4.44
CA PRO A 203 -10.77 -1.21 3.29
C PRO A 203 -9.69 -1.08 2.21
N ILE A 204 -8.39 -1.00 2.58
CA ILE A 204 -7.28 -0.93 1.62
C ILE A 204 -7.24 -2.18 0.76
N TYR A 205 -7.34 -3.37 1.38
CA TYR A 205 -7.26 -4.64 0.66
C TYR A 205 -8.45 -4.85 -0.26
N LEU A 206 -9.66 -4.48 0.20
CA LEU A 206 -10.85 -4.53 -0.65
C LEU A 206 -10.74 -3.56 -1.83
N ALA A 207 -10.34 -2.32 -1.57
CA ALA A 207 -10.21 -1.31 -2.62
C ALA A 207 -9.13 -1.72 -3.65
N PHE A 208 -8.00 -2.26 -3.19
CA PHE A 208 -6.97 -2.78 -4.10
C PHE A 208 -7.49 -3.97 -4.92
N ALA A 209 -8.19 -4.93 -4.30
CA ALA A 209 -8.81 -6.02 -5.04
C ALA A 209 -9.78 -5.48 -6.12
N LEU A 210 -10.58 -4.45 -5.84
CA LEU A 210 -11.46 -3.84 -6.84
C LEU A 210 -10.70 -3.26 -8.03
N THR A 211 -9.52 -2.66 -7.84
CA THR A 211 -8.72 -2.16 -8.98
C THR A 211 -8.29 -3.27 -9.93
N LEU A 212 -8.09 -4.49 -9.43
CA LEU A 212 -7.67 -5.66 -10.22
C LEU A 212 -8.79 -6.17 -11.14
N TRP A 213 -10.07 -6.02 -10.74
CA TRP A 213 -11.23 -6.59 -11.43
C TRP A 213 -12.01 -5.60 -12.27
N THR A 214 -11.77 -4.29 -12.12
CA THR A 214 -12.50 -3.23 -12.85
C THR A 214 -11.78 -2.75 -14.12
N VAL A 215 -10.92 -3.57 -14.68
CA VAL A 215 -10.09 -3.25 -15.84
C VAL A 215 -10.87 -3.41 -17.15
N PRO A 216 -10.64 -2.57 -18.19
CA PRO A 216 -11.34 -2.67 -19.46
C PRO A 216 -10.77 -3.73 -20.42
N VAL A 217 -9.58 -4.27 -20.15
CA VAL A 217 -8.92 -5.28 -20.97
C VAL A 217 -8.62 -6.52 -20.14
N TRP A 218 -9.09 -7.67 -20.58
CA TRP A 218 -8.87 -8.95 -19.93
C TRP A 218 -7.97 -9.85 -20.76
N THR A 219 -6.92 -10.33 -20.11
CA THR A 219 -5.87 -11.22 -20.65
C THR A 219 -5.62 -12.36 -19.65
N PRO A 220 -4.96 -13.46 -20.06
CA PRO A 220 -4.45 -14.45 -19.09
C PRO A 220 -3.57 -13.81 -18.01
N ASP A 221 -2.77 -12.81 -18.39
CA ASP A 221 -1.83 -12.09 -17.53
C ASP A 221 -2.58 -11.31 -16.44
N GLN A 222 -3.59 -10.53 -16.84
CA GLN A 222 -4.45 -9.79 -15.91
C GLN A 222 -5.19 -10.73 -14.96
N PHE A 223 -5.68 -11.86 -15.47
CA PHE A 223 -6.36 -12.85 -14.64
C PHE A 223 -5.41 -13.47 -13.61
N ALA A 224 -4.19 -13.85 -14.02
CA ALA A 224 -3.17 -14.38 -13.10
C ALA A 224 -2.83 -13.39 -12.00
N LEU A 225 -2.66 -12.09 -12.35
CA LEU A 225 -2.46 -11.01 -11.40
C LEU A 225 -3.65 -10.87 -10.46
N ALA A 226 -4.87 -10.74 -11.01
CA ALA A 226 -6.09 -10.50 -10.23
C ALA A 226 -6.37 -11.66 -9.26
N ALA A 227 -6.26 -12.90 -9.69
CA ALA A 227 -6.46 -14.09 -8.86
C ALA A 227 -5.43 -14.15 -7.72
N THR A 228 -4.13 -14.01 -8.05
CA THR A 228 -3.03 -14.10 -7.08
C THR A 228 -3.13 -12.98 -6.03
N TYR A 229 -3.33 -11.73 -6.46
CA TYR A 229 -3.37 -10.61 -5.53
C TYR A 229 -4.71 -10.50 -4.78
N THR A 230 -5.81 -11.01 -5.33
CA THR A 230 -7.06 -11.15 -4.54
C THR A 230 -6.86 -12.16 -3.41
N ALA A 231 -6.26 -13.32 -3.69
CA ALA A 231 -5.91 -14.28 -2.64
C ALA A 231 -4.99 -13.66 -1.58
N TYR A 232 -3.99 -12.88 -2.00
CA TYR A 232 -3.13 -12.13 -1.10
C TYR A 232 -3.91 -11.10 -0.27
N CYS A 233 -4.84 -10.34 -0.87
CA CYS A 233 -5.68 -9.36 -0.17
C CYS A 233 -6.61 -9.98 0.87
N LEU A 234 -6.98 -11.24 0.71
CA LEU A 234 -7.77 -11.98 1.69
C LEU A 234 -6.90 -12.58 2.81
N ALA A 235 -5.68 -13.02 2.49
CA ALA A 235 -4.79 -13.71 3.43
C ALA A 235 -3.90 -12.76 4.25
N ALA A 236 -3.30 -11.74 3.64
CA ALA A 236 -2.34 -10.85 4.29
C ALA A 236 -2.91 -10.09 5.50
N PRO A 237 -4.19 -9.64 5.49
CA PRO A 237 -4.78 -8.99 6.64
C PRO A 237 -4.84 -9.86 7.89
N LEU A 238 -4.89 -11.20 7.76
CA LEU A 238 -4.85 -12.10 8.90
C LEU A 238 -3.54 -11.95 9.70
N LEU A 239 -2.41 -11.78 8.99
CA LEU A 239 -1.11 -11.50 9.60
C LEU A 239 -1.07 -10.12 10.27
N LYS A 240 -1.69 -9.11 9.64
CA LYS A 240 -1.85 -7.77 10.22
C LYS A 240 -2.68 -7.83 11.50
N GLU A 241 -3.83 -8.53 11.48
CA GLU A 241 -4.70 -8.65 12.65
C GLU A 241 -4.03 -9.39 13.81
N ARG A 242 -3.22 -10.43 13.55
CA ARG A 242 -2.39 -11.08 14.59
C ARG A 242 -1.46 -10.09 15.27
N ARG A 243 -0.78 -9.21 14.51
CA ARG A 243 0.07 -8.16 15.07
C ARG A 243 -0.72 -7.14 15.88
N PHE A 244 -1.92 -6.76 15.40
CA PHE A 244 -2.80 -5.82 16.10
C PHE A 244 -3.33 -6.42 17.40
N THR A 245 -3.73 -7.70 17.40
CA THR A 245 -4.12 -8.42 18.61
C THR A 245 -2.99 -8.42 19.64
N ALA A 246 -1.75 -8.70 19.23
CA ALA A 246 -0.60 -8.71 20.12
C ALA A 246 -0.27 -7.32 20.68
N PHE A 247 -0.52 -6.24 19.92
CA PHE A 247 -0.17 -4.88 20.32
C PHE A 247 -1.29 -4.15 21.07
N TYR A 248 -2.54 -4.26 20.61
CA TYR A 248 -3.70 -3.53 21.15
C TYR A 248 -4.59 -4.36 22.08
N GLY A 249 -4.41 -5.67 22.13
CA GLY A 249 -5.13 -6.56 23.05
C GLY A 249 -6.65 -6.44 22.99
N THR A 250 -7.25 -6.15 24.15
CA THR A 250 -8.71 -6.05 24.33
C THR A 250 -9.35 -4.95 23.49
N ARG A 251 -8.66 -3.85 23.21
CA ARG A 251 -9.14 -2.77 22.35
C ARG A 251 -9.37 -3.27 20.92
N PHE A 252 -8.41 -4.01 20.36
CA PHE A 252 -8.57 -4.58 19.02
C PHE A 252 -9.66 -5.66 19.00
N ALA A 253 -9.77 -6.48 20.04
CA ALA A 253 -10.84 -7.47 20.16
C ALA A 253 -12.25 -6.81 20.18
N ALA A 254 -12.41 -5.67 20.84
CA ALA A 254 -13.64 -4.89 20.81
C ALA A 254 -13.96 -4.37 19.41
N TYR A 255 -12.94 -3.83 18.72
CA TYR A 255 -13.07 -3.36 17.34
C TYR A 255 -13.45 -4.51 16.37
N GLN A 256 -12.86 -5.71 16.52
CA GLN A 256 -13.21 -6.89 15.72
C GLN A 256 -14.66 -7.30 15.88
N ARG A 257 -15.23 -7.19 17.08
CA ARG A 257 -16.65 -7.49 17.32
C ARG A 257 -17.59 -6.45 16.68
N ALA A 258 -17.19 -5.18 16.72
CA ALA A 258 -18.01 -4.07 16.23
C ALA A 258 -17.98 -3.92 14.70
N VAL A 259 -16.83 -4.14 14.07
CA VAL A 259 -16.60 -3.85 12.65
C VAL A 259 -16.34 -5.16 11.88
N PRO A 260 -17.06 -5.44 10.78
CA PRO A 260 -16.88 -6.64 9.97
C PRO A 260 -15.54 -6.63 9.22
N TYR A 261 -15.06 -7.83 8.82
CA TYR A 261 -13.75 -8.00 8.17
C TYR A 261 -13.67 -7.30 6.82
N VAL A 262 -14.50 -7.70 5.84
CA VAL A 262 -14.50 -7.18 4.46
C VAL A 262 -15.90 -6.79 4.00
N TRP A 263 -16.93 -7.57 4.33
CA TRP A 263 -18.29 -7.33 3.88
C TRP A 263 -19.03 -6.39 4.83
N PRO A 264 -19.48 -5.20 4.39
CA PRO A 264 -20.24 -4.29 5.22
C PRO A 264 -21.54 -4.94 5.69
N ARG A 265 -21.89 -4.76 6.95
CA ARG A 265 -23.19 -5.18 7.47
C ARG A 265 -24.23 -4.09 7.17
N PHE A 266 -24.81 -4.13 5.98
CA PHE A 266 -25.79 -3.13 5.55
C PHE A 266 -27.14 -3.22 6.26
N LEU A 267 -27.44 -4.34 6.93
CA LEU A 267 -28.71 -4.56 7.60
C LEU A 267 -28.47 -5.37 8.88
N ARG A 268 -28.11 -4.72 9.96
CA ARG A 268 -28.47 -5.24 11.27
C ARG A 268 -29.65 -4.40 11.76
N ASN A 269 -30.87 -4.93 11.60
CA ASN A 269 -32.09 -4.40 12.20
C ASN A 269 -31.80 -4.00 13.64
N LYS A 270 -32.22 -2.78 14.02
CA LYS A 270 -32.21 -2.28 15.37
C LYS A 270 -33.28 -2.96 16.27
N ASP A 271 -33.83 -4.07 15.83
CA ASP A 271 -34.89 -4.79 16.55
C ASP A 271 -34.27 -5.95 17.33
N GLY A 272 -33.80 -5.64 18.48
CA GLY A 272 -33.26 -6.59 19.46
C GLY A 272 -33.08 -5.88 20.80
N ARG A 273 -34.19 -5.32 21.31
CA ARG A 273 -34.36 -5.21 22.76
C ARG A 273 -34.98 -6.47 23.27
#